data_cd66a400b3f1ba1df530c4acca57b759
#
_entry.id   cd66a400b3f1ba1df530c4acca57b759
#
_cell.length_a   1.000
_cell.length_b   1.000
_cell.length_c   1.000
_cell.angle_alpha   90.00
_cell.angle_beta   90.00
_cell.angle_gamma   90.00
#
_symmetry.space_group_name_H-M   'P 1'
#
loop_
_entity.id
_entity.type
_entity.pdbx_description
1 polymer ?
#
loop_
_entity_poly.entity_id
_entity_poly.type
_entity_poly.pdbx_seq_one_letter_code
_entity_poly.pdbx_strand_id
1 'polypeptide(L)'
;LLNYKDIMKRILLLSVFTLIVSCKGQKQVHPIGEEPLNLESFDFNTGISTLFPEKNKVKTYDNAFEIKANDSETFMFQKDTTFVFSESRKPIGFEYRQINWSSRYSLADFQEYSFQKINLAATMDGKIKIIGAVADGISSADNNKLLKLLNTKYGAPKKLNGSWKDGLVIFEWAKKDRIIRFVTVRDNEESTLKIEIDPVKTKIAEGKKNPHLKSYLFVINPAFKNEVFGKLNTGDFVYLDNE
;
A
#
# COMPACT_ATOMS: atom_id res chain seq x y z
N LEU A 1 -16.26 -60.55 1.27
CA LEU A 1 -15.54 -60.05 0.05
C LEU A 1 -16.26 -58.78 -0.43
N LEU A 2 -15.70 -57.60 -0.19
CA LEU A 2 -16.24 -56.35 -0.68
C LEU A 2 -16.18 -56.37 -2.23
N ASN A 3 -17.30 -56.08 -2.84
CA ASN A 3 -17.45 -56.09 -4.30
C ASN A 3 -16.58 -54.94 -4.92
N TYR A 4 -15.73 -55.26 -5.88
CA TYR A 4 -14.83 -54.34 -6.57
C TYR A 4 -15.55 -53.06 -7.05
N LYS A 5 -16.79 -53.17 -7.50
CA LYS A 5 -17.65 -52.05 -7.88
C LYS A 5 -17.95 -51.06 -6.74
N ASP A 6 -18.05 -51.55 -5.52
CA ASP A 6 -18.33 -50.69 -4.35
C ASP A 6 -17.07 -49.96 -3.91
N ILE A 7 -15.88 -50.57 -4.05
CA ILE A 7 -14.60 -49.91 -3.81
C ILE A 7 -14.36 -48.80 -4.81
N MET A 8 -14.59 -49.06 -6.10
CA MET A 8 -14.45 -48.03 -7.14
C MET A 8 -15.40 -46.84 -6.94
N LYS A 9 -16.66 -47.07 -6.56
CA LYS A 9 -17.62 -45.99 -6.23
C LYS A 9 -17.16 -45.14 -5.04
N ARG A 10 -16.61 -45.77 -4.01
CA ARG A 10 -16.10 -45.05 -2.82
C ARG A 10 -14.86 -44.21 -3.15
N ILE A 11 -13.96 -44.75 -3.98
CA ILE A 11 -12.76 -44.00 -4.44
C ILE A 11 -13.19 -42.80 -5.34
N LEU A 12 -14.16 -42.98 -6.23
CA LEU A 12 -14.69 -41.91 -7.06
C LEU A 12 -15.40 -40.85 -6.24
N LEU A 13 -16.16 -41.22 -5.22
CA LEU A 13 -16.79 -40.27 -4.30
C LEU A 13 -15.77 -39.50 -3.48
N LEU A 14 -14.70 -40.14 -2.99
CA LEU A 14 -13.62 -39.46 -2.27
C LEU A 14 -12.88 -38.47 -3.17
N SER A 15 -12.60 -38.82 -4.41
CA SER A 15 -11.87 -37.91 -5.35
C SER A 15 -12.71 -36.70 -5.73
N VAL A 16 -14.05 -36.83 -5.85
CA VAL A 16 -14.95 -35.69 -6.09
C VAL A 16 -15.01 -34.77 -4.85
N PHE A 17 -14.99 -35.33 -3.63
CA PHE A 17 -15.01 -34.55 -2.39
C PHE A 17 -13.73 -33.75 -2.18
N THR A 18 -12.57 -34.27 -2.58
CA THR A 18 -11.30 -33.55 -2.49
C THR A 18 -11.19 -32.39 -3.49
N LEU A 19 -11.86 -32.44 -4.62
CA LEU A 19 -11.88 -31.35 -5.60
C LEU A 19 -12.74 -30.18 -5.16
N ILE A 20 -13.78 -30.40 -4.34
CA ILE A 20 -14.70 -29.35 -3.86
C ILE A 20 -14.06 -28.54 -2.69
N VAL A 21 -13.19 -29.15 -1.90
CA VAL A 21 -12.55 -28.47 -0.75
C VAL A 21 -11.38 -27.59 -1.15
N SER A 22 -10.87 -27.68 -2.39
CA SER A 22 -9.70 -26.94 -2.87
C SER A 22 -10.01 -25.51 -3.34
N CYS A 23 -11.25 -25.09 -3.46
CA CYS A 23 -11.60 -23.69 -3.66
C CYS A 23 -11.56 -22.95 -2.30
N LYS A 24 -10.36 -22.60 -1.83
CA LYS A 24 -10.21 -21.44 -0.96
C LYS A 24 -10.70 -20.25 -1.79
N GLY A 25 -11.90 -19.79 -1.53
CA GLY A 25 -12.47 -18.63 -2.20
C GLY A 25 -11.44 -17.51 -2.20
N GLN A 26 -10.88 -17.18 -3.36
CA GLN A 26 -10.09 -15.96 -3.50
C GLN A 26 -10.99 -14.84 -3.02
N LYS A 27 -10.58 -14.12 -1.96
CA LYS A 27 -11.29 -12.93 -1.53
C LYS A 27 -11.30 -12.00 -2.73
N GLN A 28 -12.50 -11.69 -3.21
CA GLN A 28 -12.65 -10.76 -4.33
C GLN A 28 -12.04 -9.42 -3.90
N VAL A 29 -11.12 -8.90 -4.69
CA VAL A 29 -10.52 -7.59 -4.45
C VAL A 29 -11.51 -6.55 -4.98
N HIS A 30 -11.92 -5.64 -4.11
CA HIS A 30 -12.84 -4.56 -4.42
C HIS A 30 -12.08 -3.29 -4.85
N PRO A 31 -12.73 -2.36 -5.56
CA PRO A 31 -12.21 -1.01 -5.78
C PRO A 31 -11.83 -0.33 -4.46
N ILE A 32 -10.81 0.51 -4.50
CA ILE A 32 -10.42 1.33 -3.33
C ILE A 32 -11.64 2.14 -2.86
N GLY A 33 -11.83 2.18 -1.55
CA GLY A 33 -12.93 2.91 -0.89
C GLY A 33 -14.20 2.10 -0.70
N GLU A 34 -14.40 0.96 -1.37
CA GLU A 34 -15.52 0.06 -1.07
C GLU A 34 -15.23 -0.73 0.21
N GLU A 35 -14.02 -1.29 0.33
CA GLU A 35 -13.49 -1.94 1.54
C GLU A 35 -12.00 -1.62 1.69
N PRO A 36 -11.44 -1.62 2.93
CA PRO A 36 -10.01 -1.50 3.12
C PRO A 36 -9.24 -2.64 2.45
N LEU A 37 -8.14 -2.29 1.77
CA LEU A 37 -7.26 -3.29 1.17
C LEU A 37 -6.59 -4.15 2.25
N ASN A 38 -6.78 -5.46 2.19
CA ASN A 38 -6.09 -6.37 3.09
C ASN A 38 -4.63 -6.55 2.63
N LEU A 39 -3.70 -5.86 3.28
CA LEU A 39 -2.28 -5.87 2.92
C LEU A 39 -1.61 -7.22 3.21
N GLU A 40 -2.12 -7.96 4.20
CA GLU A 40 -1.58 -9.26 4.58
C GLU A 40 -1.81 -10.33 3.50
N SER A 41 -2.97 -10.29 2.85
CA SER A 41 -3.37 -11.29 1.85
C SER A 41 -3.56 -10.72 0.45
N PHE A 42 -3.03 -9.51 0.19
CA PHE A 42 -3.18 -8.88 -1.13
C PHE A 42 -2.62 -9.76 -2.24
N ASP A 43 -3.44 -9.99 -3.28
CA ASP A 43 -3.04 -10.75 -4.46
C ASP A 43 -2.51 -9.82 -5.54
N PHE A 44 -1.21 -9.91 -5.84
CA PHE A 44 -0.53 -9.14 -6.88
C PHE A 44 -0.94 -9.51 -8.32
N ASN A 45 -1.77 -10.55 -8.52
CA ASN A 45 -2.42 -10.80 -9.81
C ASN A 45 -3.58 -9.83 -10.07
N THR A 46 -4.00 -9.06 -9.05
CA THR A 46 -4.98 -7.99 -9.20
C THR A 46 -4.43 -6.90 -10.11
N GLY A 47 -5.17 -6.58 -11.19
CA GLY A 47 -4.82 -5.45 -12.05
C GLY A 47 -5.16 -4.10 -11.40
N ILE A 48 -4.40 -3.06 -11.71
CA ILE A 48 -4.64 -1.70 -11.19
C ILE A 48 -6.04 -1.18 -11.54
N SER A 49 -6.60 -1.57 -12.67
CA SER A 49 -7.96 -1.20 -13.11
C SER A 49 -9.07 -1.75 -12.22
N THR A 50 -8.80 -2.82 -11.45
CA THR A 50 -9.73 -3.30 -10.42
C THR A 50 -9.79 -2.32 -9.25
N LEU A 51 -8.65 -1.77 -8.85
CA LEU A 51 -8.55 -0.82 -7.74
C LEU A 51 -9.02 0.59 -8.15
N PHE A 52 -8.71 0.99 -9.38
CA PHE A 52 -9.06 2.29 -9.96
C PHE A 52 -9.87 2.09 -11.25
N PRO A 53 -11.16 1.71 -11.15
CA PRO A 53 -12.00 1.53 -12.34
C PRO A 53 -12.23 2.88 -13.07
N GLU A 54 -12.34 2.82 -14.39
CA GLU A 54 -12.54 4.01 -15.24
C GLU A 54 -13.76 4.86 -14.84
N LYS A 55 -14.80 4.25 -14.25
CA LYS A 55 -15.98 4.97 -13.72
C LYS A 55 -15.63 6.01 -12.67
N ASN A 56 -14.49 5.84 -11.98
CA ASN A 56 -14.02 6.74 -10.92
C ASN A 56 -13.06 7.82 -11.45
N LYS A 57 -12.74 7.79 -12.74
CA LYS A 57 -11.87 8.80 -13.35
C LYS A 57 -12.58 10.15 -13.42
N VAL A 58 -11.87 11.21 -13.04
CA VAL A 58 -12.41 12.59 -13.08
C VAL A 58 -12.45 13.05 -14.51
N LYS A 59 -13.63 13.47 -14.99
CA LYS A 59 -13.83 13.87 -16.39
C LYS A 59 -13.02 15.09 -16.83
N THR A 60 -12.74 15.98 -15.90
CA THR A 60 -12.02 17.25 -16.16
C THR A 60 -10.50 17.12 -16.01
N TYR A 61 -10.01 16.01 -15.45
CA TYR A 61 -8.58 15.76 -15.22
C TYR A 61 -8.24 14.32 -15.61
N ASP A 62 -7.59 14.15 -16.74
CA ASP A 62 -7.27 12.83 -17.32
C ASP A 62 -6.40 11.92 -16.43
N ASN A 63 -5.75 12.49 -15.44
CA ASN A 63 -4.85 11.78 -14.53
C ASN A 63 -5.37 11.70 -13.09
N ALA A 64 -6.64 11.99 -12.83
CA ALA A 64 -7.21 11.96 -11.48
C ALA A 64 -8.36 10.95 -11.37
N PHE A 65 -8.46 10.35 -10.17
CA PHE A 65 -9.54 9.44 -9.78
C PHE A 65 -10.22 9.98 -8.52
N GLU A 66 -11.54 10.06 -8.55
CA GLU A 66 -12.38 10.38 -7.41
C GLU A 66 -13.04 9.11 -6.89
N ILE A 67 -12.78 8.79 -5.65
CA ILE A 67 -13.26 7.58 -4.99
C ILE A 67 -14.13 7.96 -3.81
N LYS A 68 -15.40 7.58 -3.88
CA LYS A 68 -16.35 7.79 -2.79
C LYS A 68 -16.35 6.57 -1.87
N ALA A 69 -15.93 6.79 -0.64
CA ALA A 69 -15.90 5.77 0.41
C ALA A 69 -17.10 5.98 1.35
N ASN A 70 -18.30 5.58 0.98
CA ASN A 70 -19.56 5.90 1.63
C ASN A 70 -20.04 7.38 1.36
N ASP A 71 -21.20 7.73 1.89
CA ASP A 71 -21.90 8.98 1.53
C ASP A 71 -21.22 10.30 1.98
N SER A 72 -20.11 10.21 2.72
CA SER A 72 -19.54 11.37 3.39
C SER A 72 -18.06 11.66 3.09
N GLU A 73 -17.30 10.71 2.55
CA GLU A 73 -15.88 10.89 2.30
C GLU A 73 -15.49 10.61 0.84
N THR A 74 -14.72 11.51 0.29
CA THR A 74 -14.19 11.41 -1.07
C THR A 74 -12.68 11.45 -1.04
N PHE A 75 -12.05 10.44 -1.62
CA PHE A 75 -10.61 10.36 -1.80
C PHE A 75 -10.25 10.73 -3.23
N MET A 76 -9.19 11.54 -3.35
CA MET A 76 -8.64 11.92 -4.64
C MET A 76 -7.29 11.26 -4.82
N PHE A 77 -7.12 10.60 -5.95
CA PHE A 77 -5.84 10.03 -6.37
C PHE A 77 -5.39 10.67 -7.68
N GLN A 78 -4.13 11.01 -7.73
CA GLN A 78 -3.46 11.47 -8.95
C GLN A 78 -2.63 10.33 -9.53
N LYS A 79 -2.77 10.10 -10.84
CA LYS A 79 -1.97 9.16 -11.61
C LYS A 79 -0.87 9.91 -12.33
N ASP A 80 0.38 9.65 -11.96
CA ASP A 80 1.55 10.25 -12.57
C ASP A 80 2.41 9.20 -13.26
N THR A 81 3.08 9.59 -14.35
CA THR A 81 4.04 8.70 -15.00
C THR A 81 5.34 8.69 -14.22
N THR A 82 5.82 7.51 -13.88
CA THR A 82 7.08 7.32 -13.17
C THR A 82 8.22 7.12 -14.18
N PHE A 83 9.31 7.86 -13.99
CA PHE A 83 10.51 7.79 -14.82
C PHE A 83 11.71 7.37 -14.00
N VAL A 84 12.62 6.62 -14.60
CA VAL A 84 13.98 6.47 -14.05
C VAL A 84 14.73 7.77 -14.33
N PHE A 85 15.41 8.28 -13.31
CA PHE A 85 16.37 9.37 -13.48
C PHE A 85 17.59 8.84 -14.26
N SER A 86 17.43 8.73 -15.56
CA SER A 86 18.51 8.40 -16.49
C SER A 86 18.37 9.32 -17.71
N GLU A 87 19.42 9.46 -18.48
CA GLU A 87 19.48 10.30 -19.68
C GLU A 87 18.36 10.07 -20.69
N SER A 88 17.74 8.90 -20.67
CA SER A 88 16.69 8.50 -21.61
C SER A 88 15.25 8.81 -21.16
N ARG A 89 15.02 9.23 -19.92
CA ARG A 89 13.67 9.46 -19.31
C ARG A 89 12.63 8.40 -19.69
N LYS A 90 13.05 7.15 -19.75
CA LYS A 90 12.14 6.07 -20.13
C LYS A 90 11.11 5.85 -19.03
N PRO A 91 9.80 5.86 -19.35
CA PRO A 91 8.77 5.59 -18.36
C PRO A 91 8.86 4.13 -17.88
N ILE A 92 8.75 3.93 -16.58
CA ILE A 92 8.77 2.59 -15.97
C ILE A 92 7.40 2.16 -15.44
N GLY A 93 6.41 3.05 -15.48
CA GLY A 93 5.06 2.76 -15.00
C GLY A 93 4.30 4.00 -14.57
N PHE A 94 3.30 3.79 -13.75
CA PHE A 94 2.47 4.82 -13.17
C PHE A 94 2.48 4.72 -11.65
N GLU A 95 2.47 5.88 -11.00
CA GLU A 95 2.23 6.04 -9.57
C GLU A 95 0.81 6.59 -9.36
N TYR A 96 0.09 6.02 -8.41
CA TYR A 96 -1.23 6.46 -7.97
C TYR A 96 -1.09 7.00 -6.57
N ARG A 97 -1.07 8.32 -6.44
CA ARG A 97 -0.81 9.02 -5.19
C ARG A 97 -2.08 9.64 -4.64
N GLN A 98 -2.40 9.33 -3.41
CA GLN A 98 -3.49 9.98 -2.71
C GLN A 98 -3.10 11.42 -2.38
N ILE A 99 -3.93 12.39 -2.79
CA ILE A 99 -3.66 13.81 -2.63
C ILE A 99 -4.45 14.50 -1.52
N ASN A 100 -5.52 13.87 -1.01
CA ASN A 100 -6.25 14.33 0.15
C ASN A 100 -6.25 13.28 1.26
N TRP A 101 -6.29 13.75 2.49
CA TRP A 101 -6.27 12.91 3.69
C TRP A 101 -7.65 12.79 4.30
N SER A 102 -7.97 11.57 4.80
CA SER A 102 -8.99 11.40 5.81
C SER A 102 -8.36 10.74 7.04
N SER A 103 -8.65 11.28 8.21
CA SER A 103 -8.23 10.68 9.47
C SER A 103 -9.24 9.64 10.00
N ARG A 104 -10.37 9.46 9.33
CA ARG A 104 -11.52 8.68 9.84
C ARG A 104 -11.74 7.37 9.10
N TYR A 105 -11.27 7.24 7.86
CA TYR A 105 -11.53 6.09 7.04
C TYR A 105 -10.27 5.28 6.78
N SER A 106 -10.32 3.97 7.02
CA SER A 106 -9.23 3.06 6.65
C SER A 106 -9.30 2.74 5.16
N LEU A 107 -8.20 2.93 4.45
CA LEU A 107 -8.05 2.51 3.04
C LEU A 107 -7.31 1.20 2.91
N ALA A 108 -6.56 0.80 3.93
CA ALA A 108 -5.87 -0.48 3.96
C ALA A 108 -5.73 -0.96 5.41
N ASP A 109 -5.71 -2.28 5.58
CA ASP A 109 -5.52 -2.92 6.88
C ASP A 109 -4.43 -3.99 6.81
N PHE A 110 -3.68 -4.11 7.90
CA PHE A 110 -2.82 -5.25 8.17
C PHE A 110 -3.25 -5.85 9.51
N GLN A 111 -3.96 -6.97 9.45
CA GLN A 111 -4.69 -7.55 10.60
C GLN A 111 -5.63 -6.49 11.22
N GLU A 112 -5.50 -6.21 12.52
CA GLU A 112 -6.28 -5.19 13.22
C GLU A 112 -5.70 -3.76 13.08
N TYR A 113 -4.62 -3.57 12.33
CA TYR A 113 -3.98 -2.26 12.18
C TYR A 113 -4.43 -1.58 10.88
N SER A 114 -4.93 -0.36 11.01
CA SER A 114 -5.54 0.40 9.91
C SER A 114 -4.66 1.54 9.41
N PHE A 115 -4.70 1.77 8.10
CA PHE A 115 -3.96 2.83 7.41
C PHE A 115 -4.92 3.74 6.67
N GLN A 116 -4.76 5.06 6.86
CA GLN A 116 -5.65 6.08 6.32
C GLN A 116 -5.22 6.60 4.95
N LYS A 117 -3.98 6.34 4.58
CA LYS A 117 -3.43 6.75 3.28
C LYS A 117 -2.76 5.58 2.59
N ILE A 118 -2.94 5.50 1.27
CA ILE A 118 -2.25 4.55 0.41
C ILE A 118 -1.71 5.22 -0.84
N ASN A 119 -0.56 4.73 -1.30
CA ASN A 119 0.00 5.05 -2.60
C ASN A 119 0.38 3.75 -3.30
N LEU A 120 0.22 3.69 -4.60
CA LEU A 120 0.54 2.50 -5.38
C LEU A 120 1.42 2.85 -6.56
N ALA A 121 2.26 1.89 -6.98
CA ALA A 121 2.91 1.98 -8.28
C ALA A 121 2.63 0.71 -9.09
N ALA A 122 2.41 0.91 -10.40
CA ALA A 122 2.10 -0.15 -11.34
C ALA A 122 2.98 -0.04 -12.59
N THR A 123 3.10 -1.12 -13.34
CA THR A 123 3.71 -1.13 -14.67
C THR A 123 2.84 -0.38 -15.69
N MET A 124 3.38 -0.15 -16.88
CA MET A 124 2.59 0.46 -17.97
C MET A 124 1.39 -0.38 -18.39
N ASP A 125 1.46 -1.70 -18.24
CA ASP A 125 0.37 -2.67 -18.51
C ASP A 125 -0.52 -2.94 -17.30
N GLY A 126 -0.36 -2.18 -16.21
CA GLY A 126 -1.27 -2.18 -15.07
C GLY A 126 -1.04 -3.25 -14.01
N LYS A 127 0.11 -3.94 -14.00
CA LYS A 127 0.48 -4.87 -12.92
C LYS A 127 0.99 -4.09 -11.72
N ILE A 128 0.47 -4.37 -10.54
CA ILE A 128 0.86 -3.68 -9.31
C ILE A 128 2.25 -4.12 -8.88
N LYS A 129 3.15 -3.15 -8.70
CA LYS A 129 4.53 -3.36 -8.24
C LYS A 129 4.63 -3.26 -6.72
N ILE A 130 3.93 -2.29 -6.15
CA ILE A 130 4.01 -1.94 -4.73
C ILE A 130 2.73 -1.25 -4.27
N ILE A 131 2.38 -1.50 -3.02
CA ILE A 131 1.42 -0.73 -2.24
C ILE A 131 2.16 -0.16 -1.04
N GLY A 132 2.13 1.14 -0.88
CA GLY A 132 2.56 1.85 0.31
C GLY A 132 1.35 2.29 1.12
N ALA A 133 1.33 1.96 2.40
CA ALA A 133 0.28 2.36 3.33
C ALA A 133 0.88 3.20 4.46
N VAL A 134 0.20 4.28 4.83
CA VAL A 134 0.69 5.25 5.80
C VAL A 134 -0.29 5.40 6.95
N ALA A 135 0.22 5.28 8.17
CA ALA A 135 -0.47 5.66 9.39
C ALA A 135 0.23 6.88 9.99
N ASP A 136 -0.52 7.96 10.17
CA ASP A 136 -0.04 9.23 10.68
C ASP A 136 -0.57 9.51 12.09
N GLY A 137 0.20 10.27 12.88
CA GLY A 137 -0.19 10.63 14.23
C GLY A 137 -0.26 9.44 15.20
N ILE A 138 0.49 8.36 14.94
CA ILE A 138 0.45 7.15 15.76
C ILE A 138 1.28 7.29 17.04
N SER A 139 0.86 6.57 18.08
CA SER A 139 1.63 6.46 19.31
C SER A 139 2.82 5.51 19.15
N SER A 140 3.87 5.68 19.95
CA SER A 140 4.97 4.71 20.01
C SER A 140 4.50 3.30 20.40
N ALA A 141 3.44 3.19 21.19
CA ALA A 141 2.86 1.90 21.59
C ALA A 141 2.22 1.19 20.39
N ASP A 142 1.43 1.92 19.57
CA ASP A 142 0.80 1.36 18.37
C ASP A 142 1.85 0.99 17.31
N ASN A 143 2.86 1.83 17.14
CA ASN A 143 3.99 1.53 16.25
C ASN A 143 4.70 0.23 16.66
N ASN A 144 4.99 0.06 17.95
CA ASN A 144 5.60 -1.16 18.47
C ASN A 144 4.68 -2.38 18.33
N LYS A 145 3.36 -2.18 18.50
CA LYS A 145 2.37 -3.24 18.30
C LYS A 145 2.38 -3.71 16.85
N LEU A 146 2.39 -2.82 15.86
CA LEU A 146 2.47 -3.17 14.44
C LEU A 146 3.78 -3.92 14.13
N LEU A 147 4.92 -3.44 14.63
CA LEU A 147 6.20 -4.12 14.44
C LEU A 147 6.19 -5.53 15.05
N LYS A 148 5.56 -5.71 16.23
CA LYS A 148 5.39 -7.01 16.85
C LYS A 148 4.50 -7.95 16.03
N LEU A 149 3.40 -7.45 15.46
CA LEU A 149 2.54 -8.22 14.55
C LEU A 149 3.30 -8.70 13.31
N LEU A 150 4.06 -7.81 12.68
CA LEU A 150 4.92 -8.15 11.54
C LEU A 150 5.96 -9.22 11.90
N ASN A 151 6.63 -9.08 13.05
CA ASN A 151 7.59 -10.06 13.53
C ASN A 151 6.95 -11.42 13.83
N THR A 152 5.77 -11.43 14.44
CA THR A 152 5.02 -12.66 14.73
C THR A 152 4.63 -13.38 13.43
N LYS A 153 4.21 -12.61 12.43
CA LYS A 153 3.77 -13.15 11.14
C LYS A 153 4.90 -13.62 10.24
N TYR A 154 5.97 -12.81 10.15
CA TYR A 154 7.01 -12.99 9.14
C TYR A 154 8.37 -13.40 9.73
N GLY A 155 8.50 -13.44 11.05
CA GLY A 155 9.76 -13.74 11.73
C GLY A 155 10.65 -12.52 11.92
N ALA A 156 11.92 -12.73 12.27
CA ALA A 156 12.87 -11.65 12.47
C ALA A 156 13.16 -10.91 11.15
N PRO A 157 13.12 -9.55 11.13
CA PRO A 157 13.41 -8.77 9.94
C PRO A 157 14.91 -8.62 9.72
N LYS A 158 15.28 -8.39 8.47
CA LYS A 158 16.55 -7.73 8.15
C LYS A 158 16.42 -6.24 8.47
N LYS A 159 17.41 -5.68 9.16
CA LYS A 159 17.51 -4.24 9.41
C LYS A 159 18.43 -3.63 8.36
N LEU A 160 17.97 -2.56 7.73
CA LEU A 160 18.68 -1.80 6.71
C LEU A 160 18.75 -0.34 7.17
N ASN A 161 19.80 0.37 6.78
CA ASN A 161 19.89 1.82 6.95
C ASN A 161 19.19 2.50 5.77
N GLY A 162 18.27 3.40 6.06
CA GLY A 162 17.61 4.17 5.01
C GLY A 162 18.50 5.30 4.52
N SER A 163 18.51 5.55 3.22
CA SER A 163 19.32 6.59 2.57
C SER A 163 18.74 8.00 2.70
N TRP A 164 17.43 8.12 2.93
CA TRP A 164 16.74 9.41 2.94
C TRP A 164 17.05 10.29 4.15
N LYS A 165 17.31 9.67 5.32
CA LYS A 165 17.55 10.39 6.59
C LYS A 165 18.48 9.58 7.46
N ASP A 166 19.46 10.27 8.06
CA ASP A 166 20.37 9.67 9.03
C ASP A 166 19.60 9.01 10.18
N GLY A 167 20.01 7.80 10.53
CA GLY A 167 19.39 7.00 11.58
C GLY A 167 18.02 6.40 11.22
N LEU A 168 17.58 6.51 9.96
CA LEU A 168 16.38 5.83 9.48
C LEU A 168 16.62 4.32 9.42
N VAL A 169 15.79 3.55 10.11
CA VAL A 169 15.87 2.08 10.10
C VAL A 169 14.70 1.54 9.29
N ILE A 170 15.02 0.72 8.29
CA ILE A 170 14.06 -0.04 7.49
C ILE A 170 14.07 -1.49 7.97
N PHE A 171 12.93 -1.99 8.37
CA PHE A 171 12.72 -3.41 8.68
C PHE A 171 12.21 -4.12 7.43
N GLU A 172 12.93 -5.15 6.97
CA GLU A 172 12.57 -5.89 5.76
C GLU A 172 12.31 -7.37 6.04
N TRP A 173 11.21 -7.89 5.50
CA TRP A 173 10.86 -9.32 5.45
C TRP A 173 10.70 -9.74 3.99
N ALA A 174 11.64 -10.51 3.48
CA ALA A 174 11.54 -11.08 2.13
C ALA A 174 10.90 -12.47 2.19
N LYS A 175 9.74 -12.62 1.53
CA LYS A 175 9.03 -13.88 1.34
C LYS A 175 8.97 -14.23 -0.14
N LYS A 176 8.55 -15.44 -0.46
CA LYS A 176 8.48 -15.92 -1.84
C LYS A 176 7.46 -15.11 -2.68
N ASP A 177 6.36 -14.72 -2.06
CA ASP A 177 5.20 -14.06 -2.69
C ASP A 177 5.17 -12.54 -2.47
N ARG A 178 5.95 -12.00 -1.53
CA ARG A 178 6.01 -10.56 -1.22
C ARG A 178 7.28 -10.16 -0.49
N ILE A 179 7.67 -8.90 -0.65
CA ILE A 179 8.65 -8.25 0.22
C ILE A 179 7.90 -7.19 1.02
N ILE A 180 8.14 -7.14 2.33
CA ILE A 180 7.53 -6.15 3.21
C ILE A 180 8.65 -5.29 3.75
N ARG A 181 8.46 -3.96 3.69
CA ARG A 181 9.30 -2.98 4.37
C ARG A 181 8.44 -2.16 5.32
N PHE A 182 8.95 -1.97 6.52
CA PHE A 182 8.33 -1.15 7.54
C PHE A 182 9.32 -0.09 8.02
N VAL A 183 8.86 1.15 8.04
CA VAL A 183 9.65 2.32 8.39
C VAL A 183 8.84 3.22 9.32
N THR A 184 9.52 3.82 10.31
CA THR A 184 8.90 4.82 11.19
C THR A 184 9.72 6.10 11.11
N VAL A 185 9.03 7.20 10.86
CA VAL A 185 9.61 8.54 10.78
C VAL A 185 9.01 9.41 11.88
N ARG A 186 9.84 10.20 12.53
CA ARG A 186 9.36 11.27 13.41
C ARG A 186 9.11 12.50 12.53
N ASP A 187 7.88 12.93 12.49
CA ASP A 187 7.45 14.18 11.87
C ASP A 187 7.13 15.22 12.95
N ASN A 188 7.36 16.48 12.71
CA ASN A 188 7.01 17.56 13.63
C ASN A 188 6.30 18.72 12.93
N GLU A 189 5.97 18.57 11.65
CA GLU A 189 5.31 19.57 10.81
C GLU A 189 6.01 20.95 10.78
N GLU A 190 7.27 21.03 11.17
CA GLU A 190 8.02 22.31 11.18
C GLU A 190 8.16 22.92 9.78
N SER A 191 8.07 22.10 8.73
CA SER A 191 8.10 22.52 7.33
C SER A 191 6.74 22.96 6.79
N THR A 192 5.65 22.87 7.57
CA THR A 192 4.32 23.21 7.11
C THR A 192 4.10 24.71 7.25
N LEU A 193 4.06 25.42 6.12
CA LEU A 193 3.70 26.84 6.07
C LEU A 193 2.18 26.96 6.15
N LYS A 194 1.67 27.68 7.15
CA LYS A 194 0.28 28.12 7.21
C LYS A 194 0.13 29.46 6.48
N ILE A 195 -0.66 29.44 5.43
CA ILE A 195 -1.04 30.66 4.74
C ILE A 195 -2.44 31.05 5.21
N GLU A 196 -2.54 32.09 6.04
CA GLU A 196 -3.81 32.69 6.39
C GLU A 196 -4.10 33.80 5.37
N ILE A 197 -5.11 33.54 4.53
CA ILE A 197 -5.58 34.54 3.54
C ILE A 197 -6.64 35.38 4.21
N ASP A 198 -6.24 36.58 4.66
CA ASP A 198 -7.16 37.63 5.04
C ASP A 198 -7.40 38.55 3.82
N PRO A 199 -8.64 39.03 3.58
CA PRO A 199 -8.92 39.96 2.47
C PRO A 199 -8.05 41.20 2.43
N VAL A 200 -7.44 41.58 3.55
CA VAL A 200 -6.61 42.80 3.70
C VAL A 200 -5.11 42.49 3.86
N LYS A 201 -4.72 41.32 4.37
CA LYS A 201 -3.29 40.93 4.60
C LYS A 201 -3.11 39.46 4.56
N THR A 202 -2.28 38.97 3.63
CA THR A 202 -1.78 37.60 3.66
C THR A 202 -0.71 37.49 4.74
N LYS A 203 -0.95 36.67 5.77
CA LYS A 203 0.06 36.32 6.78
C LYS A 203 0.59 34.95 6.48
N ILE A 204 1.89 34.84 6.34
CA ILE A 204 2.59 33.56 6.33
C ILE A 204 3.04 33.30 7.77
N ALA A 205 2.52 32.26 8.38
CA ALA A 205 2.95 31.84 9.72
C ALA A 205 3.66 30.50 9.62
N GLU A 206 4.67 30.29 10.46
CA GLU A 206 5.25 28.96 10.66
C GLU A 206 4.18 27.99 11.16
N GLY A 207 4.22 26.74 10.66
CA GLY A 207 3.34 25.70 11.12
C GLY A 207 3.49 25.45 12.62
N LYS A 208 2.40 25.06 13.28
CA LYS A 208 2.45 24.68 14.67
C LYS A 208 3.24 23.38 14.82
N LYS A 209 4.29 23.38 15.65
CA LYS A 209 5.04 22.16 15.98
C LYS A 209 4.09 21.13 16.58
N ASN A 210 3.97 19.99 15.91
CA ASN A 210 3.16 18.86 16.36
C ASN A 210 3.97 17.56 16.18
N PRO A 211 4.95 17.28 17.08
CA PRO A 211 5.80 16.11 16.96
C PRO A 211 4.97 14.83 17.06
N HIS A 212 5.00 14.01 16.01
CA HIS A 212 4.29 12.74 15.98
C HIS A 212 5.07 11.69 15.15
N LEU A 213 4.61 10.45 15.20
CA LEU A 213 5.16 9.37 14.39
C LEU A 213 4.29 9.13 13.16
N LYS A 214 4.97 8.91 12.03
CA LYS A 214 4.37 8.34 10.82
C LYS A 214 4.97 6.96 10.58
N SER A 215 4.14 5.98 10.33
CA SER A 215 4.58 4.64 9.94
C SER A 215 4.20 4.34 8.52
N TYR A 216 5.14 3.80 7.80
CA TYR A 216 5.01 3.38 6.40
C TYR A 216 5.15 1.86 6.32
N LEU A 217 4.15 1.21 5.78
CA LEU A 217 4.17 -0.22 5.47
C LEU A 217 4.12 -0.40 3.95
N PHE A 218 5.18 -0.93 3.38
CA PHE A 218 5.27 -1.23 1.96
C PHE A 218 5.12 -2.72 1.73
N VAL A 219 4.21 -3.09 0.84
CA VAL A 219 4.04 -4.47 0.36
C VAL A 219 4.41 -4.49 -1.11
N ILE A 220 5.46 -5.23 -1.45
CA ILE A 220 6.13 -5.17 -2.75
C ILE A 220 6.03 -6.52 -3.43
N ASN A 221 5.68 -6.51 -4.70
CA ASN A 221 5.71 -7.69 -5.56
C ASN A 221 7.19 -8.05 -5.88
N PRO A 222 7.68 -9.24 -5.48
CA PRO A 222 9.07 -9.63 -5.68
C PRO A 222 9.52 -9.63 -7.15
N ALA A 223 8.58 -9.84 -8.08
CA ALA A 223 8.87 -9.82 -9.51
C ALA A 223 9.38 -8.45 -9.99
N PHE A 224 9.02 -7.38 -9.28
CA PHE A 224 9.36 -5.99 -9.64
C PHE A 224 10.36 -5.33 -8.68
N LYS A 225 11.02 -6.09 -7.80
CA LYS A 225 11.94 -5.50 -6.81
C LYS A 225 13.00 -4.59 -7.44
N ASN A 226 13.55 -4.95 -8.60
CA ASN A 226 14.58 -4.20 -9.31
C ASN A 226 14.03 -2.94 -10.03
N GLU A 227 12.71 -2.81 -10.12
CA GLU A 227 12.03 -1.63 -10.66
C GLU A 227 11.47 -0.72 -9.54
N VAL A 228 11.45 -1.22 -8.31
CA VAL A 228 11.01 -0.50 -7.13
C VAL A 228 12.22 0.11 -6.40
N PHE A 229 13.17 -0.72 -5.98
CA PHE A 229 14.30 -0.24 -5.18
C PHE A 229 15.28 0.59 -6.00
N GLY A 230 15.60 1.78 -5.50
CA GLY A 230 16.47 2.75 -6.16
C GLY A 230 15.87 3.44 -7.38
N LYS A 231 14.57 3.20 -7.70
CA LYS A 231 13.90 3.78 -8.85
C LYS A 231 12.59 4.50 -8.54
N LEU A 232 11.86 4.04 -7.53
CA LEU A 232 10.72 4.76 -6.98
C LEU A 232 11.20 5.59 -5.79
N ASN A 233 11.41 6.89 -6.01
CA ASN A 233 11.95 7.81 -5.02
C ASN A 233 11.12 9.10 -4.91
N THR A 234 9.85 9.03 -5.31
CA THR A 234 8.90 10.15 -5.22
C THR A 234 7.92 9.95 -4.07
N GLY A 235 7.46 11.05 -3.48
CA GLY A 235 6.48 11.01 -2.40
C GLY A 235 6.91 10.11 -1.23
N ASP A 236 6.01 9.25 -0.77
CA ASP A 236 6.28 8.35 0.36
C ASP A 236 7.28 7.22 0.02
N PHE A 237 7.52 6.96 -1.28
CA PHE A 237 8.44 5.92 -1.73
C PHE A 237 9.92 6.26 -1.50
N VAL A 238 10.25 7.51 -1.15
CA VAL A 238 11.62 7.90 -0.73
C VAL A 238 12.11 7.14 0.50
N TYR A 239 11.19 6.63 1.31
CA TYR A 239 11.52 5.84 2.51
C TYR A 239 11.80 4.35 2.22
N LEU A 240 11.72 3.94 0.95
CA LEU A 240 12.07 2.57 0.53
C LEU A 240 13.57 2.36 0.39
N ASP A 241 14.33 3.42 0.04
CA ASP A 241 15.71 3.28 -0.38
C ASP A 241 16.64 3.13 0.82
N ASN A 242 17.54 2.19 0.69
CA ASN A 242 18.62 1.91 1.64
C ASN A 242 19.98 2.09 0.97
N GLU A 243 20.98 2.36 1.79
CA GLU A 243 22.39 2.39 1.43
C GLU A 243 22.91 1.03 0.97
#